data_8da9f73a7034bb4c6c22bc8bbca955af
#
_entry.id   8da9f73a7034bb4c6c22bc8bbca955af
#
_cell.length_a   1.000
_cell.length_b   1.000
_cell.length_c   1.000
_cell.angle_alpha   90.00
_cell.angle_beta   90.00
_cell.angle_gamma   90.00
#
_symmetry.space_group_name_H-M   'P 1'
#
loop_
_entity.id
_entity.type
_entity.pdbx_description
1 polymer ?
#
loop_
_entity_poly.entity_id
_entity_poly.type
_entity_poly.pdbx_seq_one_letter_code
_entity_poly.pdbx_strand_id
1 'polypeptide(L)'
;MRRLLLTLAFLLLSLGSYAQRPASVFVEGTLLMSPDRTPLAGLVVILSPTDKSQPSSPYQALTSDGGYFSLYAPEGSYRLEISYQGLRRVVRSVLTLEGKPVKLEPILFDLTKELPGVEVKAPALQVHYEGTNQVFTPSSLAPAKGGNLLDGLRFIPGVQLRGDEQLVLYGFSDLLVYVDDRPLRMSREEQLTYLQSIPLDALASVELIREPSGRYAGVTSPILNIRLRRSGASGLQGYSYGELVTRRSLSWLLGSRLVYTEGKTQTHLSYQLSEKRSEETTTFFEKVKDSLLLRPRRTHRFTLGTNIQLSPASTLGASLIGTLAKEHLQNGWQSTSDTRTESLYGTLWHDWRTEGLTLRLMLEGSYASLSQERLVRAESVRYADTKRSGQVGLDASVPLGSLWRLDLGAQGYGLSYRGSSPRGDLHYELSESSLRGYLELSYRTRPFFARLGLALQRDE
;
A
#
# COMPACT_ATOMS: atom_id res chain seq x y z
N MET A 1 5.26 -43.05 -22.11
CA MET A 1 6.08 -43.67 -21.07
C MET A 1 7.49 -43.11 -20.94
N ARG A 2 8.29 -42.97 -22.00
CA ARG A 2 9.70 -42.47 -21.93
C ARG A 2 9.85 -41.03 -21.39
N ARG A 3 8.92 -40.14 -21.66
CA ARG A 3 8.93 -38.75 -21.13
C ARG A 3 8.53 -38.65 -19.67
N LEU A 4 7.68 -39.55 -19.19
CA LEU A 4 7.25 -39.60 -17.78
C LEU A 4 8.37 -40.17 -16.88
N LEU A 5 9.16 -41.12 -17.39
CA LEU A 5 10.34 -41.66 -16.69
C LEU A 5 11.47 -40.62 -16.58
N LEU A 6 11.67 -39.75 -17.57
CA LEU A 6 12.67 -38.70 -17.51
C LEU A 6 12.28 -37.58 -16.53
N THR A 7 11.01 -37.20 -16.45
CA THR A 7 10.55 -36.22 -15.46
C THR A 7 10.60 -36.78 -14.04
N LEU A 8 10.31 -38.06 -13.86
CA LEU A 8 10.42 -38.75 -12.55
C LEU A 8 11.88 -38.92 -12.11
N ALA A 9 12.79 -39.19 -13.04
CA ALA A 9 14.24 -39.27 -12.80
C ALA A 9 14.83 -37.89 -12.45
N PHE A 10 14.36 -36.80 -13.10
CA PHE A 10 14.76 -35.46 -12.77
C PHE A 10 14.23 -35.00 -11.39
N LEU A 11 13.02 -35.42 -11.03
CA LEU A 11 12.43 -35.18 -9.70
C LEU A 11 13.16 -35.93 -8.59
N LEU A 12 13.60 -37.16 -8.86
CA LEU A 12 14.38 -37.96 -7.91
C LEU A 12 15.83 -37.50 -7.77
N LEU A 13 16.42 -36.93 -8.82
CA LEU A 13 17.75 -36.30 -8.76
C LEU A 13 17.73 -34.96 -8.00
N SER A 14 16.60 -34.23 -8.02
CA SER A 14 16.45 -32.99 -7.25
C SER A 14 16.22 -33.23 -5.75
N LEU A 15 15.77 -34.41 -5.35
CA LEU A 15 15.61 -34.84 -3.94
C LEU A 15 16.91 -35.34 -3.30
N GLY A 16 17.96 -35.60 -4.12
CA GLY A 16 19.28 -36.09 -3.65
C GLY A 16 20.24 -35.01 -3.15
N SER A 17 19.95 -33.73 -3.28
CA SER A 17 20.74 -32.66 -2.67
C SER A 17 20.37 -32.48 -1.19
N TYR A 18 20.58 -33.53 -0.39
CA TYR A 18 20.74 -33.34 1.04
C TYR A 18 21.98 -32.46 1.23
N ALA A 19 21.77 -31.16 1.38
CA ALA A 19 22.80 -30.28 1.87
C ALA A 19 23.29 -30.88 3.19
N GLN A 20 24.53 -31.39 3.22
CA GLN A 20 25.19 -31.76 4.47
C GLN A 20 25.09 -30.56 5.37
N ARG A 21 24.32 -30.69 6.46
CA ARG A 21 24.28 -29.63 7.47
C ARG A 21 25.72 -29.50 7.97
N PRO A 22 26.33 -28.32 7.88
CA PRO A 22 27.68 -28.12 8.40
C PRO A 22 27.70 -28.54 9.87
N ALA A 23 28.79 -29.19 10.30
CA ALA A 23 28.96 -29.58 11.68
C ALA A 23 28.74 -28.37 12.58
N SER A 24 27.80 -28.48 13.51
CA SER A 24 27.45 -27.36 14.38
C SER A 24 28.21 -27.46 15.68
N VAL A 25 28.90 -26.40 16.05
CA VAL A 25 29.64 -26.24 17.30
C VAL A 25 28.72 -25.73 18.40
N PHE A 26 28.74 -26.35 19.54
CA PHE A 26 28.02 -25.92 20.72
C PHE A 26 28.77 -24.79 21.41
N VAL A 27 28.10 -23.67 21.66
CA VAL A 27 28.65 -22.49 22.35
C VAL A 27 27.80 -22.21 23.57
N GLU A 28 28.43 -22.11 24.72
CA GLU A 28 27.75 -21.76 25.97
C GLU A 28 28.48 -20.63 26.70
N GLY A 29 27.78 -19.91 27.55
CA GLY A 29 28.33 -18.86 28.38
C GLY A 29 27.31 -18.32 29.40
N THR A 30 27.82 -17.43 30.25
CA THR A 30 26.99 -16.76 31.26
C THR A 30 27.17 -15.26 31.14
N LEU A 31 26.06 -14.52 31.19
CA LEU A 31 26.02 -13.07 31.13
C LEU A 31 25.70 -12.51 32.52
N LEU A 32 26.59 -11.68 33.03
CA LEU A 32 26.50 -11.08 34.35
C LEU A 32 26.57 -9.56 34.26
N MET A 33 25.86 -8.88 35.15
CA MET A 33 25.89 -7.42 35.25
C MET A 33 27.21 -6.95 35.90
N SER A 34 27.83 -5.94 35.36
CA SER A 34 28.99 -5.27 35.95
C SER A 34 28.52 -4.08 36.78
N PRO A 35 29.06 -3.82 38.03
CA PRO A 35 30.11 -4.58 38.70
C PRO A 35 29.62 -5.74 39.58
N ASP A 36 28.30 -5.85 39.85
CA ASP A 36 27.68 -6.65 40.91
C ASP A 36 27.68 -8.16 40.66
N ARG A 37 28.04 -8.58 39.43
CA ARG A 37 27.99 -9.97 38.95
C ARG A 37 26.65 -10.66 39.11
N THR A 38 25.56 -9.88 39.14
CA THR A 38 24.19 -10.44 39.13
C THR A 38 23.86 -11.01 37.77
N PRO A 39 23.19 -12.19 37.69
CA PRO A 39 22.78 -12.77 36.39
C PRO A 39 21.88 -11.84 35.59
N LEU A 40 22.12 -11.74 34.29
CA LEU A 40 21.29 -10.98 33.36
C LEU A 40 20.38 -11.92 32.56
N ALA A 41 19.11 -11.95 32.93
CA ALA A 41 18.07 -12.73 32.27
C ALA A 41 17.38 -11.98 31.13
N GLY A 42 16.91 -12.73 30.13
CA GLY A 42 16.09 -12.16 29.05
C GLY A 42 16.81 -11.30 28.02
N LEU A 43 18.15 -11.33 27.99
CA LEU A 43 18.93 -10.67 26.94
C LEU A 43 19.19 -11.61 25.78
N VAL A 44 19.20 -11.06 24.55
CA VAL A 44 19.48 -11.83 23.34
C VAL A 44 20.97 -11.80 23.04
N VAL A 45 21.58 -12.97 23.05
CA VAL A 45 22.97 -13.19 22.61
C VAL A 45 22.97 -13.55 21.14
N ILE A 46 23.76 -12.86 20.32
CA ILE A 46 23.77 -12.96 18.87
C ILE A 46 25.18 -13.30 18.38
N LEU A 47 25.28 -14.34 17.57
CA LEU A 47 26.49 -14.65 16.78
C LEU A 47 26.25 -14.27 15.32
N SER A 48 26.89 -13.20 14.89
CA SER A 48 26.84 -12.71 13.50
C SER A 48 28.09 -13.20 12.74
N PRO A 49 27.94 -13.93 11.61
CA PRO A 49 29.08 -14.34 10.80
C PRO A 49 29.89 -13.13 10.34
N THR A 50 31.23 -13.20 10.41
CA THR A 50 32.10 -12.15 9.90
C THR A 50 32.54 -12.39 8.46
N ASP A 51 32.38 -13.61 7.95
CA ASP A 51 32.67 -13.99 6.58
C ASP A 51 31.41 -13.92 5.72
N LYS A 52 31.49 -13.22 4.57
CA LYS A 52 30.40 -13.08 3.60
C LYS A 52 30.04 -14.36 2.85
N SER A 53 30.88 -15.40 2.94
CA SER A 53 30.63 -16.71 2.33
C SER A 53 29.67 -17.58 3.15
N GLN A 54 29.35 -17.20 4.39
CA GLN A 54 28.44 -17.93 5.26
C GLN A 54 27.02 -17.38 5.17
N PRO A 55 25.98 -18.17 5.55
CA PRO A 55 24.60 -17.71 5.58
C PRO A 55 24.46 -16.40 6.39
N SER A 56 23.83 -15.40 5.83
CA SER A 56 23.73 -14.04 6.41
C SER A 56 22.84 -13.95 7.66
N SER A 57 22.23 -15.05 8.08
CA SER A 57 21.35 -15.08 9.26
C SER A 57 22.16 -15.29 10.53
N PRO A 58 22.01 -14.41 11.52
CA PRO A 58 22.70 -14.56 12.81
C PRO A 58 22.09 -15.70 13.64
N TYR A 59 22.93 -16.38 14.45
CA TYR A 59 22.49 -17.36 15.44
C TYR A 59 22.19 -16.66 16.76
N GLN A 60 21.09 -17.02 17.42
CA GLN A 60 20.63 -16.28 18.60
C GLN A 60 20.22 -17.22 19.73
N ALA A 61 20.43 -16.78 20.96
CA ALA A 61 19.95 -17.43 22.18
C ALA A 61 19.49 -16.38 23.19
N LEU A 62 18.51 -16.73 24.02
CA LEU A 62 18.03 -15.92 25.13
C LEU A 62 18.73 -16.36 26.41
N THR A 63 19.14 -15.41 27.25
CA THR A 63 19.70 -15.75 28.57
C THR A 63 18.58 -16.19 29.52
N SER A 64 18.83 -17.27 30.25
CA SER A 64 17.96 -17.78 31.33
C SER A 64 17.99 -16.89 32.57
N ASP A 65 17.18 -17.20 33.60
CA ASP A 65 17.16 -16.49 34.88
C ASP A 65 18.50 -16.49 35.60
N GLY A 66 19.35 -17.50 35.34
CA GLY A 66 20.74 -17.55 35.83
C GLY A 66 21.75 -16.83 34.94
N GLY A 67 21.31 -16.10 33.91
CA GLY A 67 22.16 -15.44 32.91
C GLY A 67 22.86 -16.40 31.94
N TYR A 68 22.54 -17.70 31.97
CA TYR A 68 23.13 -18.71 31.12
C TYR A 68 22.49 -18.68 29.72
N PHE A 69 23.32 -18.85 28.68
CA PHE A 69 22.88 -19.03 27.31
C PHE A 69 23.64 -20.19 26.63
N SER A 70 23.00 -20.81 25.66
CA SER A 70 23.62 -21.80 24.80
C SER A 70 23.01 -21.75 23.40
N LEU A 71 23.84 -21.98 22.38
CA LEU A 71 23.41 -22.03 20.99
C LEU A 71 24.31 -22.92 20.16
N TYR A 72 23.83 -23.29 18.97
CA TYR A 72 24.61 -24.03 17.99
C TYR A 72 24.87 -23.14 16.77
N ALA A 73 26.12 -23.09 16.30
CA ALA A 73 26.51 -22.42 15.09
C ALA A 73 27.53 -23.28 14.31
N PRO A 74 27.54 -23.22 12.97
CA PRO A 74 28.58 -23.88 12.17
C PRO A 74 29.99 -23.43 12.51
N GLU A 75 31.00 -24.20 12.10
CA GLU A 75 32.40 -23.73 12.17
C GLU A 75 32.59 -22.45 11.40
N GLY A 76 33.40 -21.53 11.92
CA GLY A 76 33.65 -20.25 11.28
C GLY A 76 33.99 -19.13 12.27
N SER A 77 34.12 -17.93 11.72
CA SER A 77 34.41 -16.73 12.51
C SER A 77 33.16 -15.88 12.71
N TYR A 78 32.92 -15.53 13.95
CA TYR A 78 31.71 -14.82 14.37
C TYR A 78 32.04 -13.58 15.18
N ARG A 79 31.09 -12.63 15.15
CA ARG A 79 31.05 -11.51 16.09
C ARG A 79 29.99 -11.84 17.15
N LEU A 80 30.40 -11.76 18.44
CA LEU A 80 29.47 -11.95 19.55
C LEU A 80 28.90 -10.59 19.97
N GLU A 81 27.60 -10.49 19.90
CA GLU A 81 26.83 -9.30 20.23
C GLU A 81 25.76 -9.62 21.27
N ILE A 82 25.43 -8.64 22.11
CA ILE A 82 24.31 -8.73 23.04
C ILE A 82 23.30 -7.66 22.66
N SER A 83 22.02 -8.05 22.60
CA SER A 83 20.91 -7.14 22.35
C SER A 83 20.05 -7.00 23.61
N TYR A 84 19.83 -5.76 24.01
CA TYR A 84 18.93 -5.38 25.08
C TYR A 84 18.04 -4.23 24.62
N GLN A 85 16.71 -4.38 24.73
CA GLN A 85 15.74 -3.38 24.29
C GLN A 85 15.96 -2.84 22.86
N GLY A 86 16.40 -3.71 21.95
CA GLY A 86 16.67 -3.34 20.55
C GLY A 86 18.05 -2.74 20.29
N LEU A 87 18.84 -2.43 21.32
CA LEU A 87 20.22 -1.97 21.20
C LEU A 87 21.16 -3.17 21.14
N ARG A 88 22.09 -3.18 20.18
CA ARG A 88 23.10 -4.22 20.01
C ARG A 88 24.49 -3.70 20.43
N ARG A 89 25.19 -4.46 21.23
CA ARG A 89 26.56 -4.16 21.65
C ARG A 89 27.49 -5.32 21.35
N VAL A 90 28.57 -5.05 20.66
CA VAL A 90 29.67 -6.02 20.41
C VAL A 90 30.40 -6.29 21.70
N VAL A 91 30.43 -7.54 22.12
CA VAL A 91 31.19 -8.01 23.30
C VAL A 91 32.52 -8.60 22.88
N ARG A 92 32.55 -9.31 21.75
CA ARG A 92 33.77 -9.88 21.18
C ARG A 92 33.73 -9.72 19.66
N SER A 93 34.69 -9.03 19.10
CA SER A 93 34.77 -8.72 17.67
C SER A 93 35.05 -9.95 16.79
N VAL A 94 35.75 -10.92 17.32
CA VAL A 94 36.09 -12.19 16.65
C VAL A 94 35.96 -13.34 17.63
N LEU A 95 35.16 -14.33 17.32
CA LEU A 95 35.04 -15.63 17.99
C LEU A 95 35.14 -16.70 16.93
N THR A 96 36.18 -17.50 16.95
CA THR A 96 36.36 -18.61 16.01
C THR A 96 35.82 -19.90 16.61
N LEU A 97 35.02 -20.62 15.85
CA LEU A 97 34.41 -21.90 16.19
C LEU A 97 35.07 -23.00 15.34
N GLU A 98 35.79 -23.93 16.00
CA GLU A 98 36.56 -25.01 15.37
C GLU A 98 36.15 -26.36 15.97
N GLY A 99 35.10 -27.00 15.46
CA GLY A 99 34.75 -28.41 15.72
C GLY A 99 34.57 -28.87 17.16
N LYS A 100 34.97 -28.09 18.15
CA LYS A 100 34.87 -28.40 19.57
C LYS A 100 33.91 -27.48 20.29
N PRO A 101 33.16 -27.98 21.30
CA PRO A 101 32.32 -27.11 22.13
C PRO A 101 33.13 -25.96 22.74
N VAL A 102 32.55 -24.77 22.67
CA VAL A 102 33.18 -23.54 23.18
C VAL A 102 32.45 -23.07 24.43
N LYS A 103 33.10 -23.07 25.56
CA LYS A 103 32.61 -22.48 26.79
C LYS A 103 33.27 -21.12 26.97
N LEU A 104 32.46 -20.09 26.96
CA LEU A 104 32.88 -18.70 27.15
C LEU A 104 33.08 -18.41 28.64
N GLU A 105 34.08 -17.63 28.96
CA GLU A 105 34.22 -17.07 30.31
C GLU A 105 33.01 -16.17 30.60
N PRO A 106 32.60 -15.99 31.87
CA PRO A 106 31.50 -15.11 32.23
C PRO A 106 31.71 -13.71 31.66
N ILE A 107 30.71 -13.28 30.87
CA ILE A 107 30.72 -11.99 30.21
C ILE A 107 30.10 -10.95 31.14
N LEU A 108 30.94 -9.97 31.53
CA LEU A 108 30.47 -8.85 32.33
C LEU A 108 29.87 -7.78 31.39
N PHE A 109 28.60 -7.48 31.55
CA PHE A 109 27.87 -6.52 30.74
C PHE A 109 27.35 -5.38 31.62
N ASP A 110 27.74 -4.16 31.29
CA ASP A 110 27.35 -2.95 32.00
C ASP A 110 26.14 -2.33 31.30
N LEU A 111 24.96 -2.39 31.94
CA LEU A 111 23.74 -1.79 31.47
C LEU A 111 23.68 -0.27 31.69
N THR A 112 24.53 0.27 32.58
CA THR A 112 24.52 1.69 32.95
C THR A 112 25.47 2.54 32.08
N LYS A 113 26.38 1.90 31.34
CA LYS A 113 27.22 2.63 30.43
C LYS A 113 26.41 3.13 29.27
N GLU A 114 26.09 4.42 29.28
CA GLU A 114 25.56 5.11 28.11
C GLU A 114 26.45 4.77 26.91
N LEU A 115 25.85 4.10 25.94
CA LEU A 115 26.47 3.93 24.64
C LEU A 115 26.78 5.33 24.11
N PRO A 116 28.00 5.61 23.58
CA PRO A 116 28.20 6.81 22.79
C PRO A 116 27.08 6.79 21.77
N GLY A 117 26.21 7.80 21.83
CA GLY A 117 24.93 7.81 21.12
C GLY A 117 25.14 7.40 19.67
N VAL A 118 24.86 6.15 19.35
CA VAL A 118 24.40 5.80 18.03
C VAL A 118 23.03 6.46 18.01
N GLU A 119 23.03 7.69 17.52
CA GLU A 119 21.84 8.33 17.05
C GLU A 119 21.29 7.38 15.98
N VAL A 120 20.47 6.41 16.39
CA VAL A 120 19.58 5.74 15.48
C VAL A 120 18.62 6.86 15.10
N LYS A 121 18.98 7.60 14.06
CA LYS A 121 18.04 8.34 13.26
C LYS A 121 17.14 7.26 12.64
N ALA A 122 16.21 6.73 13.45
CA ALA A 122 14.96 6.30 12.84
C ALA A 122 14.58 7.48 11.96
N PRO A 123 14.38 7.31 10.64
CA PRO A 123 13.95 8.41 9.82
C PRO A 123 12.73 8.98 10.52
N ALA A 124 12.94 10.10 11.21
CA ALA A 124 11.87 10.77 11.92
C ALA A 124 10.82 11.01 10.85
N LEU A 125 9.57 10.69 11.14
CA LEU A 125 8.47 10.93 10.23
C LEU A 125 8.61 12.39 9.76
N GLN A 126 9.22 12.60 8.58
CA GLN A 126 9.47 13.94 8.06
C GLN A 126 8.15 14.45 7.51
N VAL A 127 7.40 15.09 8.39
CA VAL A 127 6.17 15.79 8.06
C VAL A 127 6.53 17.24 7.90
N HIS A 128 6.29 17.80 6.74
CA HIS A 128 6.30 19.25 6.57
C HIS A 128 4.89 19.76 6.27
N TYR A 129 4.65 21.02 6.56
CA TYR A 129 3.34 21.61 6.37
C TYR A 129 3.36 22.55 5.16
N GLU A 130 2.41 22.35 4.25
CA GLU A 130 2.10 23.27 3.17
C GLU A 130 0.74 23.94 3.46
N GLY A 131 0.78 25.11 4.11
CA GLY A 131 -0.41 25.71 4.69
C GLY A 131 -0.92 24.86 5.86
N THR A 132 -2.16 24.42 5.78
CA THR A 132 -2.78 23.50 6.76
C THR A 132 -2.57 22.02 6.40
N ASN A 133 -2.03 21.71 5.22
CA ASN A 133 -1.85 20.37 4.72
C ASN A 133 -0.58 19.72 5.29
N GLN A 134 -0.66 18.45 5.66
CA GLN A 134 0.47 17.65 6.10
C GLN A 134 1.05 16.89 4.90
N VAL A 135 2.34 17.07 4.63
CA VAL A 135 3.02 16.41 3.52
C VAL A 135 4.04 15.42 4.06
N PHE A 136 3.91 14.16 3.64
CA PHE A 136 4.74 13.03 4.04
C PHE A 136 5.63 12.61 2.87
N THR A 137 6.91 12.38 3.12
CA THR A 137 7.86 11.89 2.11
C THR A 137 7.94 10.36 2.14
N PRO A 138 8.37 9.69 1.06
CA PRO A 138 8.52 8.23 1.04
C PRO A 138 9.45 7.68 2.12
N SER A 139 10.51 8.41 2.45
CA SER A 139 11.45 8.03 3.50
C SER A 139 10.81 7.94 4.88
N SER A 140 9.70 8.64 5.11
CA SER A 140 8.94 8.58 6.36
C SER A 140 7.86 7.50 6.36
N LEU A 141 7.55 6.91 5.21
CA LEU A 141 6.48 5.91 5.06
C LEU A 141 7.00 4.46 4.97
N ALA A 142 8.30 4.27 4.94
CA ALA A 142 8.87 2.94 4.76
C ALA A 142 9.93 2.61 5.82
N PRO A 143 9.67 1.71 6.74
CA PRO A 143 10.72 1.14 7.58
C PRO A 143 11.61 0.14 6.84
N ALA A 144 11.21 -0.33 5.65
CA ALA A 144 11.96 -1.27 4.83
C ALA A 144 11.82 -0.95 3.33
N LYS A 145 12.88 -1.16 2.55
CA LYS A 145 12.84 -1.08 1.09
C LYS A 145 11.93 -2.18 0.53
N GLY A 146 11.03 -1.82 -0.37
CA GLY A 146 10.26 -2.79 -1.16
C GLY A 146 8.87 -3.10 -0.59
N GLY A 147 8.02 -2.11 -0.39
CA GLY A 147 6.60 -2.27 -0.12
C GLY A 147 5.73 -1.65 -1.22
N ASN A 148 4.43 -1.87 -1.16
CA ASN A 148 3.48 -1.17 -1.98
C ASN A 148 3.00 0.12 -1.28
N LEU A 149 2.33 0.97 -2.04
CA LEU A 149 1.86 2.26 -1.53
C LEU A 149 0.84 2.09 -0.38
N LEU A 150 -0.06 1.11 -0.46
CA LEU A 150 -1.06 0.88 0.58
C LEU A 150 -0.40 0.55 1.93
N ASP A 151 0.69 -0.23 1.92
CA ASP A 151 1.46 -0.52 3.13
C ASP A 151 2.12 0.73 3.70
N GLY A 152 2.66 1.60 2.83
CA GLY A 152 3.22 2.88 3.22
C GLY A 152 2.20 3.83 3.87
N LEU A 153 0.97 3.88 3.34
CA LEU A 153 -0.08 4.76 3.86
C LEU A 153 -0.48 4.46 5.30
N ARG A 154 -0.29 3.23 5.77
CA ARG A 154 -0.56 2.84 7.18
C ARG A 154 0.37 3.53 8.19
N PHE A 155 1.50 4.06 7.74
CA PHE A 155 2.43 4.82 8.61
C PHE A 155 2.05 6.30 8.75
N ILE A 156 1.06 6.77 7.99
CA ILE A 156 0.54 8.13 8.16
C ILE A 156 -0.32 8.20 9.43
N PRO A 157 -0.01 9.08 10.40
CA PRO A 157 -0.74 9.19 11.64
C PRO A 157 -2.24 9.42 11.42
N GLY A 158 -3.05 8.53 11.97
CA GLY A 158 -4.50 8.59 11.89
C GLY A 158 -5.10 7.92 10.65
N VAL A 159 -4.31 7.54 9.64
CA VAL A 159 -4.77 6.75 8.50
C VAL A 159 -4.85 5.28 8.89
N GLN A 160 -6.00 4.68 8.72
CA GLN A 160 -6.28 3.29 9.08
C GLN A 160 -7.03 2.58 7.95
N LEU A 161 -6.89 1.28 7.90
CA LEU A 161 -7.69 0.42 7.04
C LEU A 161 -8.84 -0.16 7.87
N ARG A 162 -10.08 0.23 7.55
CA ARG A 162 -11.29 -0.30 8.22
C ARG A 162 -11.72 -1.58 7.50
N GLY A 163 -11.65 -2.69 8.21
CA GLY A 163 -11.76 -4.01 7.56
C GLY A 163 -10.64 -4.16 6.53
N ASP A 164 -10.85 -4.86 5.45
CA ASP A 164 -9.92 -4.91 4.30
C ASP A 164 -10.48 -4.13 3.09
N GLU A 165 -11.33 -3.12 3.33
CA GLU A 165 -12.17 -2.53 2.29
C GLU A 165 -12.04 -1.02 2.13
N GLN A 166 -11.64 -0.28 3.18
CA GLN A 166 -11.67 1.17 3.15
C GLN A 166 -10.53 1.82 3.94
N LEU A 167 -9.85 2.80 3.32
CA LEU A 167 -9.00 3.74 4.04
C LEU A 167 -9.88 4.77 4.77
N VAL A 168 -9.58 5.02 6.04
CA VAL A 168 -10.25 6.01 6.87
C VAL A 168 -9.23 6.85 7.62
N LEU A 169 -9.59 8.09 7.94
CA LEU A 169 -8.82 8.93 8.84
C LEU A 169 -9.51 8.95 10.20
N TYR A 170 -8.75 8.78 11.29
CA TYR A 170 -9.29 8.82 12.64
C TYR A 170 -10.07 10.11 12.90
N GLY A 171 -11.29 9.98 13.40
CA GLY A 171 -12.21 11.10 13.63
C GLY A 171 -13.07 11.48 12.43
N PHE A 172 -12.90 10.82 11.27
CA PHE A 172 -13.70 11.06 10.06
C PHE A 172 -14.34 9.76 9.58
N SER A 173 -15.55 9.88 9.01
CA SER A 173 -16.29 8.73 8.48
C SER A 173 -15.77 8.27 7.12
N ASP A 174 -15.13 9.16 6.37
CA ASP A 174 -14.65 8.91 5.01
C ASP A 174 -13.31 9.60 4.76
N LEU A 175 -12.52 9.04 3.84
CA LEU A 175 -11.26 9.60 3.37
C LEU A 175 -11.21 9.45 1.85
N LEU A 176 -11.14 10.56 1.14
CA LEU A 176 -11.09 10.54 -0.31
C LEU A 176 -9.66 10.40 -0.80
N VAL A 177 -9.46 9.54 -1.78
CA VAL A 177 -8.14 9.29 -2.36
C VAL A 177 -8.02 10.01 -3.70
N TYR A 178 -6.95 10.80 -3.82
CA TYR A 178 -6.55 11.50 -5.03
C TYR A 178 -5.16 11.03 -5.46
N VAL A 179 -4.91 11.01 -6.75
CA VAL A 179 -3.57 10.76 -7.33
C VAL A 179 -3.24 11.90 -8.27
N ASP A 180 -2.14 12.60 -8.01
CA ASP A 180 -1.69 13.78 -8.75
C ASP A 180 -2.81 14.85 -8.89
N ASP A 181 -3.49 15.17 -7.79
CA ASP A 181 -4.64 16.09 -7.68
C ASP A 181 -5.92 15.62 -8.39
N ARG A 182 -6.06 14.34 -8.71
CA ARG A 182 -7.22 13.78 -9.39
C ARG A 182 -7.92 12.76 -8.50
N PRO A 183 -9.25 12.86 -8.32
CA PRO A 183 -9.99 11.90 -7.50
C PRO A 183 -9.96 10.51 -8.13
N LEU A 184 -9.77 9.48 -7.32
CA LEU A 184 -9.97 8.10 -7.75
C LEU A 184 -11.46 7.76 -7.66
N ARG A 185 -12.21 7.98 -8.75
CA ARG A 185 -13.67 7.72 -8.82
C ARG A 185 -13.97 6.26 -9.17
N MET A 186 -13.50 5.36 -8.37
CA MET A 186 -13.75 3.93 -8.47
C MET A 186 -14.24 3.40 -7.13
N SER A 187 -14.73 2.18 -7.08
CA SER A 187 -15.19 1.57 -5.82
C SER A 187 -14.04 1.54 -4.78
N ARG A 188 -14.38 1.51 -3.50
CA ARG A 188 -13.39 1.50 -2.42
C ARG A 188 -12.40 0.34 -2.53
N GLU A 189 -12.90 -0.83 -2.86
CA GLU A 189 -12.07 -2.02 -3.07
C GLU A 189 -11.14 -1.87 -4.27
N GLU A 190 -11.62 -1.28 -5.36
CA GLU A 190 -10.80 -0.98 -6.53
C GLU A 190 -9.70 0.04 -6.22
N GLN A 191 -10.00 1.06 -5.38
CA GLN A 191 -9.00 2.01 -4.90
C GLN A 191 -7.88 1.31 -4.13
N LEU A 192 -8.22 0.44 -3.17
CA LEU A 192 -7.22 -0.30 -2.40
C LEU A 192 -6.35 -1.17 -3.29
N THR A 193 -6.95 -1.91 -4.21
CA THR A 193 -6.23 -2.75 -5.15
C THR A 193 -5.33 -1.93 -6.09
N TYR A 194 -5.79 -0.75 -6.51
CA TYR A 194 -4.97 0.19 -7.28
C TYR A 194 -3.76 0.67 -6.47
N LEU A 195 -3.96 1.06 -5.21
CA LEU A 195 -2.87 1.49 -4.32
C LEU A 195 -1.86 0.38 -4.05
N GLN A 196 -2.30 -0.86 -3.90
CA GLN A 196 -1.41 -2.03 -3.82
C GLN A 196 -0.57 -2.25 -5.08
N SER A 197 -1.09 -1.86 -6.25
CA SER A 197 -0.36 -1.99 -7.51
C SER A 197 0.77 -0.96 -7.70
N ILE A 198 0.85 0.05 -6.85
CA ILE A 198 1.86 1.11 -6.93
C ILE A 198 2.99 0.79 -5.95
N PRO A 199 4.24 0.65 -6.41
CA PRO A 199 5.37 0.47 -5.50
C PRO A 199 5.63 1.76 -4.73
N LEU A 200 6.07 1.64 -3.49
CA LEU A 200 6.37 2.78 -2.64
C LEU A 200 7.49 3.68 -3.24
N ASP A 201 8.40 3.10 -4.01
CA ASP A 201 9.46 3.84 -4.71
C ASP A 201 8.94 4.77 -5.80
N ALA A 202 7.75 4.51 -6.34
CA ALA A 202 7.09 5.40 -7.29
C ALA A 202 6.45 6.63 -6.63
N LEU A 203 6.44 6.70 -5.30
CA LEU A 203 5.88 7.80 -4.55
C LEU A 203 6.84 9.00 -4.49
N ALA A 204 6.36 10.20 -4.80
CA ALA A 204 7.05 11.46 -4.52
C ALA A 204 6.71 11.99 -3.13
N SER A 205 5.41 12.07 -2.80
CA SER A 205 4.90 12.49 -1.51
C SER A 205 3.44 12.09 -1.35
N VAL A 206 2.96 12.13 -0.10
CA VAL A 206 1.53 12.04 0.23
C VAL A 206 1.13 13.30 0.97
N GLU A 207 0.10 13.96 0.51
CA GLU A 207 -0.45 15.17 1.12
C GLU A 207 -1.78 14.82 1.79
N LEU A 208 -1.88 15.02 3.10
CA LEU A 208 -3.11 14.87 3.87
C LEU A 208 -3.76 16.24 4.04
N ILE A 209 -4.89 16.43 3.38
CA ILE A 209 -5.69 17.65 3.37
C ILE A 209 -6.91 17.41 4.25
N ARG A 210 -6.89 17.90 5.49
CA ARG A 210 -7.98 17.73 6.46
C ARG A 210 -9.16 18.65 6.17
N GLU A 211 -8.89 19.83 5.67
CA GLU A 211 -9.86 20.87 5.33
C GLU A 211 -9.72 21.20 3.84
N PRO A 212 -10.42 20.47 2.96
CA PRO A 212 -10.35 20.72 1.53
C PRO A 212 -10.78 22.14 1.16
N SER A 213 -10.05 22.74 0.25
CA SER A 213 -10.37 24.08 -0.29
C SER A 213 -11.49 24.03 -1.33
N GLY A 214 -11.95 25.18 -1.77
CA GLY A 214 -12.94 25.34 -2.86
C GLY A 214 -12.59 24.56 -4.13
N ARG A 215 -11.30 24.39 -4.40
CA ARG A 215 -10.76 23.55 -5.49
C ARG A 215 -11.25 22.10 -5.47
N TYR A 216 -11.51 21.56 -4.31
CA TYR A 216 -11.96 20.16 -4.15
C TYR A 216 -13.49 20.01 -4.15
N ALA A 217 -14.19 20.90 -4.82
CA ALA A 217 -15.58 20.77 -5.22
C ALA A 217 -16.58 20.32 -4.14
N GLY A 218 -16.67 21.07 -3.01
CA GLY A 218 -17.69 20.79 -1.97
C GLY A 218 -17.44 19.53 -1.15
N VAL A 219 -16.29 18.93 -1.32
CA VAL A 219 -15.85 17.84 -0.48
C VAL A 219 -15.62 18.37 0.92
N THR A 220 -16.30 17.79 1.89
CA THR A 220 -16.12 18.05 3.32
C THR A 220 -15.25 16.99 3.99
N SER A 221 -15.10 15.82 3.35
CA SER A 221 -14.25 14.74 3.83
C SER A 221 -12.77 15.05 3.58
N PRO A 222 -11.87 14.62 4.47
CA PRO A 222 -10.43 14.74 4.24
C PRO A 222 -9.99 14.08 2.94
N ILE A 223 -8.92 14.61 2.34
CA ILE A 223 -8.34 14.10 1.11
C ILE A 223 -6.92 13.59 1.37
N LEU A 224 -6.63 12.41 0.87
CA LEU A 224 -5.30 11.85 0.77
C LEU A 224 -4.83 11.99 -0.68
N ASN A 225 -3.98 12.97 -0.95
CA ASN A 225 -3.47 13.23 -2.29
C ASN A 225 -2.09 12.61 -2.47
N ILE A 226 -1.98 11.65 -3.34
CA ILE A 226 -0.78 10.86 -3.62
C ILE A 226 -0.07 11.48 -4.82
N ARG A 227 1.15 11.92 -4.64
CA ARG A 227 2.02 12.44 -5.69
C ARG A 227 2.96 11.36 -6.17
N LEU A 228 2.92 11.02 -7.44
CA LEU A 228 3.82 10.04 -8.03
C LEU A 228 5.07 10.70 -8.59
N ARG A 229 6.21 10.00 -8.47
CA ARG A 229 7.47 10.43 -9.09
C ARG A 229 7.36 10.32 -10.59
N ARG A 230 7.87 11.34 -11.27
CA ARG A 230 8.19 11.22 -12.68
C ARG A 230 9.58 10.58 -12.79
N SER A 231 9.68 9.44 -13.46
CA SER A 231 10.98 8.82 -13.71
C SER A 231 11.80 9.72 -14.63
N GLY A 232 13.01 10.09 -14.20
CA GLY A 232 13.96 10.83 -15.03
C GLY A 232 14.85 9.95 -15.91
N ALA A 233 14.82 8.63 -15.71
CA ALA A 233 15.66 7.70 -16.47
C ALA A 233 14.97 7.30 -17.78
N SER A 234 15.67 7.48 -18.91
CA SER A 234 15.20 7.03 -20.23
C SER A 234 15.30 5.51 -20.37
N GLY A 235 14.39 4.92 -21.12
CA GLY A 235 14.35 3.49 -21.44
C GLY A 235 13.15 2.78 -20.87
N LEU A 236 13.16 1.46 -20.97
CA LEU A 236 12.15 0.56 -20.46
C LEU A 236 12.55 0.06 -19.07
N GLN A 237 11.67 0.28 -18.10
CA GLN A 237 11.80 -0.22 -16.73
C GLN A 237 10.58 -1.07 -16.41
N GLY A 238 10.75 -2.09 -15.59
CA GLY A 238 9.63 -2.91 -15.18
C GLY A 238 9.95 -3.74 -13.95
N TYR A 239 8.89 -4.18 -13.29
CA TYR A 239 8.98 -5.11 -12.18
C TYR A 239 7.73 -5.99 -12.15
N SER A 240 7.89 -7.16 -11.56
CA SER A 240 6.78 -8.04 -11.22
C SER A 240 6.79 -8.28 -9.72
N TYR A 241 5.62 -8.47 -9.15
CA TYR A 241 5.44 -8.67 -7.73
C TYR A 241 4.37 -9.72 -7.48
N GLY A 242 4.48 -10.38 -6.33
CA GLY A 242 3.50 -11.33 -5.86
C GLY A 242 3.31 -11.21 -4.36
N GLU A 243 2.09 -11.42 -3.90
CA GLU A 243 1.72 -11.43 -2.51
C GLU A 243 0.90 -12.68 -2.21
N LEU A 244 1.20 -13.33 -1.09
CA LEU A 244 0.43 -14.45 -0.55
C LEU A 244 -0.01 -14.07 0.86
N VAL A 245 -1.30 -14.08 1.08
CA VAL A 245 -1.89 -13.81 2.40
C VAL A 245 -2.60 -15.05 2.88
N THR A 246 -2.12 -15.62 3.98
CA THR A 246 -2.73 -16.76 4.65
C THR A 246 -3.33 -16.31 5.97
N ARG A 247 -4.65 -16.41 6.09
CA ARG A 247 -5.35 -16.28 7.36
C ARG A 247 -6.07 -17.62 7.61
N ARG A 248 -7.38 -17.66 7.46
CA ARG A 248 -8.14 -18.93 7.42
C ARG A 248 -8.19 -19.51 6.01
N SER A 249 -8.07 -18.67 5.01
CA SER A 249 -8.03 -19.04 3.59
C SER A 249 -6.84 -18.39 2.88
N LEU A 250 -6.38 -19.00 1.78
CA LEU A 250 -5.28 -18.47 0.96
C LEU A 250 -5.82 -17.45 -0.04
N SER A 251 -5.34 -16.23 0.05
CA SER A 251 -5.52 -15.18 -0.95
C SER A 251 -4.19 -14.87 -1.60
N TRP A 252 -4.20 -14.54 -2.88
CA TRP A 252 -2.97 -14.24 -3.62
C TRP A 252 -3.19 -13.10 -4.62
N LEU A 253 -2.08 -12.46 -4.95
CA LEU A 253 -2.01 -11.38 -5.92
C LEU A 253 -0.72 -11.51 -6.71
N LEU A 254 -0.80 -11.35 -8.03
CA LEU A 254 0.33 -11.29 -8.95
C LEU A 254 0.16 -10.05 -9.81
N GLY A 255 1.24 -9.32 -10.04
CA GLY A 255 1.21 -8.12 -10.86
C GLY A 255 2.51 -7.88 -11.60
N SER A 256 2.40 -7.12 -12.69
CA SER A 256 3.54 -6.62 -13.46
C SER A 256 3.28 -5.19 -13.87
N ARG A 257 4.31 -4.37 -13.85
CA ARG A 257 4.28 -3.00 -14.31
C ARG A 257 5.48 -2.72 -15.22
N LEU A 258 5.23 -2.08 -16.35
CA LEU A 258 6.20 -1.58 -17.28
C LEU A 258 6.08 -0.07 -17.38
N VAL A 259 7.19 0.63 -17.40
CA VAL A 259 7.28 2.08 -17.59
C VAL A 259 8.29 2.33 -18.70
N TYR A 260 7.85 2.96 -19.75
CA TYR A 260 8.70 3.41 -20.86
C TYR A 260 8.83 4.92 -20.81
N THR A 261 10.07 5.41 -20.76
CA THR A 261 10.38 6.85 -20.74
C THR A 261 11.30 7.16 -21.91
N GLU A 262 10.87 8.07 -22.76
CA GLU A 262 11.66 8.58 -23.89
C GLU A 262 11.47 10.08 -24.04
N GLY A 263 12.56 10.83 -23.87
CA GLY A 263 12.55 12.27 -23.98
C GLY A 263 11.52 12.91 -23.04
N LYS A 264 10.47 13.47 -23.61
CA LYS A 264 9.40 14.18 -22.89
C LYS A 264 8.17 13.30 -22.61
N THR A 265 8.20 12.03 -23.00
CA THR A 265 7.08 11.10 -22.88
C THR A 265 7.39 10.03 -21.88
N GLN A 266 6.43 9.77 -20.99
CA GLN A 266 6.46 8.63 -20.08
C GLN A 266 5.14 7.87 -20.19
N THR A 267 5.21 6.60 -20.54
CA THR A 267 4.05 5.71 -20.62
C THR A 267 4.22 4.55 -19.65
N HIS A 268 3.16 4.17 -18.98
CA HIS A 268 3.16 3.00 -18.12
C HIS A 268 2.00 2.06 -18.46
N LEU A 269 2.30 0.79 -18.37
CA LEU A 269 1.33 -0.30 -18.49
C LEU A 269 1.45 -1.18 -17.25
N SER A 270 0.33 -1.53 -16.63
CA SER A 270 0.32 -2.52 -15.57
C SER A 270 -0.83 -3.50 -15.72
N TYR A 271 -0.57 -4.73 -15.32
CA TYR A 271 -1.58 -5.78 -15.21
C TYR A 271 -1.46 -6.44 -13.84
N GLN A 272 -2.60 -6.71 -13.23
CA GLN A 272 -2.69 -7.36 -11.94
C GLN A 272 -3.79 -8.42 -11.97
N LEU A 273 -3.48 -9.57 -11.45
CA LEU A 273 -4.40 -10.68 -11.21
C LEU A 273 -4.41 -11.00 -9.73
N SER A 274 -5.59 -11.08 -9.13
CA SER A 274 -5.72 -11.45 -7.73
C SER A 274 -6.88 -12.39 -7.50
N GLU A 275 -6.76 -13.25 -6.50
CA GLU A 275 -7.85 -14.03 -5.94
C GLU A 275 -7.90 -13.78 -4.43
N LYS A 276 -8.93 -13.07 -4.01
CA LYS A 276 -9.21 -12.81 -2.60
C LYS A 276 -10.29 -13.79 -2.13
N ARG A 277 -10.03 -14.44 -1.01
CA ARG A 277 -11.01 -15.29 -0.33
C ARG A 277 -11.35 -14.65 1.00
N SER A 278 -12.55 -14.12 1.11
CA SER A 278 -13.09 -13.60 2.36
C SER A 278 -13.97 -14.64 3.02
N GLU A 279 -13.88 -14.74 4.33
CA GLU A 279 -14.73 -15.56 5.16
C GLU A 279 -15.64 -14.66 5.96
N GLU A 280 -16.94 -14.90 5.89
CA GLU A 280 -17.93 -14.20 6.68
C GLU A 280 -18.63 -15.21 7.59
N THR A 281 -18.61 -14.96 8.89
CA THR A 281 -19.35 -15.74 9.87
C THR A 281 -20.62 -14.98 10.19
N THR A 282 -21.78 -15.53 9.82
CA THR A 282 -23.08 -14.94 10.13
C THR A 282 -23.68 -15.69 11.31
N THR A 283 -23.80 -15.03 12.47
CA THR A 283 -24.50 -15.57 13.64
C THR A 283 -25.95 -15.12 13.58
N PHE A 284 -26.85 -16.01 13.29
CA PHE A 284 -28.29 -15.79 13.43
C PHE A 284 -28.77 -16.39 14.74
N PHE A 285 -29.25 -15.56 15.66
CA PHE A 285 -29.88 -15.95 16.93
C PHE A 285 -29.25 -17.16 17.63
N GLU A 286 -28.93 -17.09 18.87
CA GLU A 286 -28.22 -18.01 19.82
C GLU A 286 -28.18 -19.55 19.54
N LYS A 287 -28.73 -20.05 18.48
CA LYS A 287 -28.84 -21.48 18.17
C LYS A 287 -28.41 -21.94 16.77
N VAL A 288 -27.84 -21.05 15.94
CA VAL A 288 -27.44 -21.45 14.58
C VAL A 288 -25.93 -21.63 14.52
N LYS A 289 -25.51 -22.83 14.10
CA LYS A 289 -24.13 -23.18 13.77
C LYS A 289 -23.50 -22.10 12.91
N ASP A 290 -22.29 -21.67 13.25
CA ASP A 290 -21.43 -20.84 12.45
C ASP A 290 -21.41 -21.34 11.00
N SER A 291 -22.08 -20.65 10.09
CA SER A 291 -21.96 -20.95 8.67
C SER A 291 -20.82 -20.14 8.10
N LEU A 292 -19.72 -20.82 7.79
CA LEU A 292 -18.58 -20.22 7.10
C LEU A 292 -18.96 -19.97 5.64
N LEU A 293 -19.03 -18.69 5.26
CA LEU A 293 -19.25 -18.27 3.88
C LEU A 293 -17.89 -17.98 3.23
N LEU A 294 -17.52 -18.81 2.25
CA LEU A 294 -16.33 -18.58 1.42
C LEU A 294 -16.73 -17.77 0.20
N ARG A 295 -16.10 -16.61 0.02
CA ARG A 295 -16.30 -15.71 -1.13
C ARG A 295 -15.01 -15.59 -1.93
N PRO A 296 -14.71 -16.53 -2.84
CA PRO A 296 -13.60 -16.34 -3.76
C PRO A 296 -13.96 -15.25 -4.78
N ARG A 297 -13.15 -14.20 -4.83
CA ARG A 297 -13.25 -13.15 -5.82
C ARG A 297 -11.97 -13.07 -6.62
N ARG A 298 -12.09 -13.32 -7.93
CA ARG A 298 -10.99 -13.17 -8.89
C ARG A 298 -11.11 -11.85 -9.62
N THR A 299 -10.04 -11.08 -9.61
CA THR A 299 -10.00 -9.74 -10.21
C THR A 299 -8.84 -9.64 -11.18
N HIS A 300 -9.14 -9.20 -12.40
CA HIS A 300 -8.19 -8.77 -13.41
C HIS A 300 -8.23 -7.26 -13.48
N ARG A 301 -7.08 -6.61 -13.40
CA ARG A 301 -6.98 -5.16 -13.57
C ARG A 301 -5.87 -4.83 -14.55
N PHE A 302 -6.13 -3.90 -15.43
CA PHE A 302 -5.12 -3.30 -16.27
C PHE A 302 -5.14 -1.78 -16.13
N THR A 303 -3.98 -1.17 -16.24
CA THR A 303 -3.81 0.29 -16.20
C THR A 303 -2.87 0.68 -17.32
N LEU A 304 -3.31 1.64 -18.12
CA LEU A 304 -2.49 2.30 -19.13
C LEU A 304 -2.49 3.79 -18.83
N GLY A 305 -1.33 4.42 -18.81
CA GLY A 305 -1.25 5.86 -18.65
C GLY A 305 -0.06 6.43 -19.38
N THR A 306 -0.22 7.67 -19.84
CA THR A 306 0.84 8.42 -20.50
C THR A 306 0.86 9.85 -20.04
N ASN A 307 2.07 10.41 -19.96
CA ASN A 307 2.33 11.83 -19.73
C ASN A 307 3.28 12.32 -20.81
N ILE A 308 2.94 13.42 -21.44
CA ILE A 308 3.73 14.04 -22.50
C ILE A 308 4.01 15.48 -22.09
N GLN A 309 5.27 15.83 -21.90
CA GLN A 309 5.70 17.21 -21.66
C GLN A 309 5.80 17.93 -23.00
N LEU A 310 4.76 18.67 -23.38
CA LEU A 310 4.72 19.42 -24.63
C LEU A 310 5.73 20.58 -24.63
N SER A 311 5.88 21.25 -23.49
CA SER A 311 6.86 22.32 -23.25
C SER A 311 7.29 22.29 -21.76
N PRO A 312 8.29 23.07 -21.33
CA PRO A 312 8.62 23.23 -19.90
C PRO A 312 7.42 23.65 -19.04
N ALA A 313 6.49 24.39 -19.63
CA ALA A 313 5.29 24.90 -18.97
C ALA A 313 4.04 24.00 -19.15
N SER A 314 4.05 23.03 -20.07
CA SER A 314 2.85 22.33 -20.51
C SER A 314 3.02 20.82 -20.46
N THR A 315 2.11 20.13 -19.81
CA THR A 315 2.05 18.66 -19.73
C THR A 315 0.65 18.19 -20.08
N LEU A 316 0.55 17.30 -21.05
CA LEU A 316 -0.66 16.55 -21.40
C LEU A 316 -0.56 15.14 -20.85
N GLY A 317 -1.64 14.60 -20.34
CA GLY A 317 -1.64 13.22 -19.88
C GLY A 317 -2.98 12.54 -20.06
N ALA A 318 -2.94 11.22 -20.10
CA ALA A 318 -4.11 10.36 -20.16
C ALA A 318 -3.90 9.12 -19.30
N SER A 319 -4.97 8.61 -18.72
CA SER A 319 -4.95 7.30 -18.06
C SER A 319 -6.24 6.53 -18.30
N LEU A 320 -6.11 5.21 -18.36
CA LEU A 320 -7.22 4.28 -18.49
C LEU A 320 -7.00 3.14 -17.50
N ILE A 321 -8.01 2.85 -16.69
CA ILE A 321 -8.00 1.77 -15.71
C ILE A 321 -9.21 0.90 -15.98
N GLY A 322 -9.00 -0.39 -16.24
CA GLY A 322 -10.06 -1.36 -16.45
C GLY A 322 -10.01 -2.47 -15.40
N THR A 323 -11.16 -2.88 -14.91
CA THR A 323 -11.29 -3.96 -13.92
C THR A 323 -12.38 -4.92 -14.38
N LEU A 324 -12.06 -6.22 -14.30
CA LEU A 324 -12.99 -7.33 -14.47
C LEU A 324 -12.92 -8.18 -13.21
N ALA A 325 -14.02 -8.30 -12.49
CA ALA A 325 -14.07 -9.13 -11.29
C ALA A 325 -15.21 -10.15 -11.38
N LYS A 326 -14.93 -11.36 -10.89
CA LYS A 326 -15.91 -12.43 -10.71
C LYS A 326 -15.85 -12.90 -9.27
N GLU A 327 -17.01 -12.97 -8.65
CA GLU A 327 -17.18 -13.44 -7.28
C GLU A 327 -18.20 -14.58 -7.27
N HIS A 328 -17.87 -15.65 -6.58
CA HIS A 328 -18.76 -16.77 -6.35
C HIS A 328 -19.07 -16.87 -4.87
N LEU A 329 -20.32 -16.83 -4.51
CA LEU A 329 -20.79 -16.99 -3.14
C LEU A 329 -21.62 -18.26 -3.04
N GLN A 330 -21.24 -19.17 -2.18
CA GLN A 330 -22.03 -20.33 -1.83
C GLN A 330 -22.49 -20.19 -0.37
N ASN A 331 -23.78 -20.13 -0.17
CA ASN A 331 -24.40 -20.09 1.15
C ASN A 331 -24.84 -21.49 1.56
N GLY A 332 -24.60 -21.90 2.80
CA GLY A 332 -25.01 -23.22 3.32
C GLY A 332 -26.53 -23.50 3.27
N TRP A 333 -27.34 -22.53 2.89
CA TRP A 333 -28.80 -22.61 2.77
C TRP A 333 -29.30 -22.87 1.33
N GLN A 334 -28.56 -23.63 0.53
CA GLN A 334 -28.90 -23.94 -0.87
C GLN A 334 -29.08 -22.70 -1.75
N SER A 335 -28.35 -21.63 -1.50
CA SER A 335 -28.30 -20.50 -2.40
C SER A 335 -26.86 -20.27 -2.88
N THR A 336 -26.74 -20.02 -4.18
CA THR A 336 -25.48 -19.58 -4.80
C THR A 336 -25.66 -18.22 -5.42
N SER A 337 -24.61 -17.43 -5.46
CA SER A 337 -24.63 -16.13 -6.13
C SER A 337 -23.36 -15.96 -6.92
N ASP A 338 -23.49 -15.76 -8.21
CA ASP A 338 -22.41 -15.39 -9.12
C ASP A 338 -22.51 -13.91 -9.45
N THR A 339 -21.48 -13.16 -9.12
CA THR A 339 -21.42 -11.72 -9.38
C THR A 339 -20.28 -11.42 -10.35
N ARG A 340 -20.56 -10.68 -11.40
CA ARG A 340 -19.59 -10.14 -12.34
C ARG A 340 -19.62 -8.63 -12.29
N THR A 341 -18.47 -8.04 -12.07
CA THR A 341 -18.29 -6.59 -12.09
C THR A 341 -17.30 -6.22 -13.18
N GLU A 342 -17.68 -5.26 -14.00
CA GLU A 342 -16.81 -4.68 -15.04
C GLU A 342 -16.76 -3.18 -14.80
N SER A 343 -15.58 -2.60 -14.83
CA SER A 343 -15.43 -1.15 -14.75
C SER A 343 -14.33 -0.64 -15.66
N LEU A 344 -14.56 0.57 -16.18
CA LEU A 344 -13.61 1.32 -16.98
C LEU A 344 -13.60 2.76 -16.48
N TYR A 345 -12.44 3.28 -16.15
CA TYR A 345 -12.22 4.65 -15.71
C TYR A 345 -11.15 5.28 -16.57
N GLY A 346 -11.47 6.43 -17.18
CA GLY A 346 -10.57 7.18 -18.05
C GLY A 346 -10.42 8.62 -17.58
N THR A 347 -9.20 9.15 -17.67
CA THR A 347 -8.90 10.55 -17.38
C THR A 347 -8.01 11.12 -18.49
N LEU A 348 -8.32 12.32 -18.94
CA LEU A 348 -7.49 13.13 -19.79
C LEU A 348 -7.26 14.48 -19.10
N TRP A 349 -6.02 14.95 -19.07
CA TRP A 349 -5.72 16.22 -18.43
C TRP A 349 -4.65 17.01 -19.17
N HIS A 350 -4.71 18.32 -19.00
CA HIS A 350 -3.70 19.25 -19.48
C HIS A 350 -3.34 20.21 -18.35
N ASP A 351 -2.09 20.21 -17.95
CA ASP A 351 -1.52 21.12 -16.95
C ASP A 351 -0.65 22.16 -17.67
N TRP A 352 -0.94 23.42 -17.49
CA TRP A 352 -0.11 24.51 -17.94
C TRP A 352 0.35 25.33 -16.75
N ARG A 353 1.67 25.50 -16.59
CA ARG A 353 2.29 26.21 -15.46
C ARG A 353 3.32 27.20 -15.95
N THR A 354 3.09 28.48 -15.65
CA THR A 354 4.05 29.55 -15.79
C THR A 354 4.33 30.17 -14.41
N GLU A 355 5.24 31.13 -14.31
CA GLU A 355 5.51 31.82 -13.05
C GLU A 355 4.27 32.58 -12.50
N GLY A 356 3.40 33.07 -13.39
CA GLY A 356 2.22 33.85 -13.02
C GLY A 356 0.89 33.13 -13.11
N LEU A 357 0.84 31.90 -13.64
CA LEU A 357 -0.43 31.19 -13.85
C LEU A 357 -0.22 29.66 -13.85
N THR A 358 -1.02 28.98 -13.09
CA THR A 358 -1.22 27.54 -13.25
C THR A 358 -2.65 27.31 -13.76
N LEU A 359 -2.79 26.62 -14.87
CA LEU A 359 -4.08 26.23 -15.45
C LEU A 359 -4.13 24.71 -15.58
N ARG A 360 -5.24 24.11 -15.16
CA ARG A 360 -5.52 22.67 -15.32
C ARG A 360 -6.87 22.48 -15.96
N LEU A 361 -6.87 21.74 -17.04
CA LEU A 361 -8.09 21.18 -17.66
C LEU A 361 -8.11 19.68 -17.37
N MET A 362 -9.28 19.15 -17.00
CA MET A 362 -9.47 17.74 -16.69
C MET A 362 -10.77 17.24 -17.28
N LEU A 363 -10.72 16.09 -17.93
CA LEU A 363 -11.88 15.33 -18.41
C LEU A 363 -11.79 13.93 -17.79
N GLU A 364 -12.88 13.50 -17.19
CA GLU A 364 -12.98 12.16 -16.61
C GLU A 364 -14.23 11.45 -17.11
N GLY A 365 -14.13 10.15 -17.29
CA GLY A 365 -15.26 9.31 -17.62
C GLY A 365 -15.15 7.98 -16.89
N SER A 366 -16.29 7.48 -16.42
CA SER A 366 -16.36 6.14 -15.85
C SER A 366 -17.57 5.37 -16.36
N TYR A 367 -17.36 4.08 -16.47
CA TYR A 367 -18.38 3.08 -16.73
C TYR A 367 -18.20 1.95 -15.71
N ALA A 368 -19.29 1.53 -15.10
CA ALA A 368 -19.28 0.34 -14.26
C ALA A 368 -20.56 -0.46 -14.53
N SER A 369 -20.44 -1.76 -14.64
CA SER A 369 -21.54 -2.70 -14.77
C SER A 369 -21.40 -3.80 -13.73
N LEU A 370 -22.48 -4.10 -13.05
CA LEU A 370 -22.60 -5.22 -12.12
C LEU A 370 -23.70 -6.13 -12.65
N SER A 371 -23.42 -7.40 -12.79
CA SER A 371 -24.35 -8.45 -13.11
C SER A 371 -24.28 -9.51 -12.04
N GLN A 372 -25.42 -9.85 -11.45
CA GLN A 372 -25.51 -10.86 -10.42
C GLN A 372 -26.58 -11.88 -10.77
N GLU A 373 -26.23 -13.14 -10.72
CA GLU A 373 -27.17 -14.24 -10.80
C GLU A 373 -27.21 -14.96 -9.45
N ARG A 374 -28.40 -15.04 -8.87
CA ARG A 374 -28.60 -15.67 -7.56
C ARG A 374 -29.59 -16.82 -7.71
N LEU A 375 -29.19 -18.01 -7.31
CA LEU A 375 -30.04 -19.16 -7.22
C LEU A 375 -30.50 -19.34 -5.77
N VAL A 376 -31.83 -19.32 -5.56
CA VAL A 376 -32.46 -19.53 -4.25
C VAL A 376 -33.53 -20.57 -4.40
N ARG A 377 -33.43 -21.72 -3.73
CA ARG A 377 -34.42 -22.82 -3.77
C ARG A 377 -34.82 -23.23 -5.19
N ALA A 378 -33.86 -23.33 -6.11
CA ALA A 378 -34.02 -23.65 -7.52
C ALA A 378 -34.67 -22.57 -8.40
N GLU A 379 -34.93 -21.38 -7.89
CA GLU A 379 -35.31 -20.23 -8.68
C GLU A 379 -34.10 -19.35 -8.97
N SER A 380 -33.83 -19.04 -10.24
CA SER A 380 -32.77 -18.12 -10.66
C SER A 380 -33.33 -16.70 -10.72
N VAL A 381 -32.63 -15.79 -10.06
CA VAL A 381 -32.94 -14.37 -10.02
C VAL A 381 -31.74 -13.61 -10.53
N ARG A 382 -31.95 -12.72 -11.50
CA ARG A 382 -30.86 -11.92 -12.12
C ARG A 382 -31.11 -10.45 -11.90
N TYR A 383 -30.02 -9.75 -11.57
CA TYR A 383 -29.97 -8.29 -11.62
C TYR A 383 -28.84 -7.82 -12.52
N ALA A 384 -29.04 -6.63 -13.08
CA ALA A 384 -27.99 -5.94 -13.82
C ALA A 384 -28.08 -4.44 -13.54
N ASP A 385 -26.98 -3.89 -13.12
CA ASP A 385 -26.84 -2.47 -12.85
C ASP A 385 -25.75 -1.87 -13.73
N THR A 386 -25.97 -0.68 -14.22
CA THR A 386 -25.00 0.06 -15.03
C THR A 386 -24.91 1.49 -14.52
N LYS A 387 -23.70 1.93 -14.26
CA LYS A 387 -23.38 3.30 -13.84
C LYS A 387 -22.45 3.94 -14.86
N ARG A 388 -22.78 5.13 -15.31
CA ARG A 388 -21.94 5.97 -16.17
C ARG A 388 -21.79 7.32 -15.53
N SER A 389 -20.58 7.86 -15.50
CA SER A 389 -20.38 9.24 -15.06
C SER A 389 -19.35 9.93 -15.93
N GLY A 390 -19.47 11.24 -16.01
CA GLY A 390 -18.53 12.11 -16.67
C GLY A 390 -18.31 13.39 -15.88
N GLN A 391 -17.11 13.93 -15.93
CA GLN A 391 -16.77 15.19 -15.33
C GLN A 391 -15.85 15.99 -16.23
N VAL A 392 -16.07 17.29 -16.29
CA VAL A 392 -15.15 18.27 -16.84
C VAL A 392 -14.80 19.27 -15.76
N GLY A 393 -13.51 19.61 -15.64
CA GLY A 393 -13.03 20.57 -14.67
C GLY A 393 -12.01 21.51 -15.28
N LEU A 394 -12.08 22.78 -14.90
CA LEU A 394 -11.10 23.80 -15.21
C LEU A 394 -10.72 24.49 -13.92
N ASP A 395 -9.43 24.47 -13.57
CA ASP A 395 -8.86 25.11 -12.41
C ASP A 395 -7.76 26.09 -12.82
N ALA A 396 -7.78 27.28 -12.24
CA ALA A 396 -6.73 28.27 -12.43
C ALA A 396 -6.21 28.76 -11.09
N SER A 397 -4.90 28.97 -10.99
CA SER A 397 -4.23 29.49 -9.80
C SER A 397 -3.27 30.60 -10.21
N VAL A 398 -3.47 31.76 -9.63
CA VAL A 398 -2.72 32.97 -9.93
C VAL A 398 -2.02 33.47 -8.64
N PRO A 399 -0.69 33.51 -8.56
CA PRO A 399 0.00 34.16 -7.47
C PRO A 399 -0.15 35.66 -7.61
N LEU A 400 -0.59 36.32 -6.55
CA LEU A 400 -0.73 37.79 -6.44
C LEU A 400 0.38 38.32 -5.53
N GLY A 401 1.60 38.36 -6.08
CA GLY A 401 2.82 38.64 -5.31
C GLY A 401 3.31 37.46 -4.50
N SER A 402 4.07 37.69 -3.44
CA SER A 402 4.71 36.66 -2.63
C SER A 402 3.82 36.08 -1.52
N LEU A 403 2.75 36.78 -1.15
CA LEU A 403 1.94 36.45 0.03
C LEU A 403 0.52 35.99 -0.33
N TRP A 404 -0.01 36.41 -1.46
CA TRP A 404 -1.37 36.13 -1.86
C TRP A 404 -1.45 35.21 -3.05
N ARG A 405 -2.49 34.39 -3.08
CA ARG A 405 -2.82 33.54 -4.21
C ARG A 405 -4.33 33.49 -4.41
N LEU A 406 -4.74 33.61 -5.66
CA LEU A 406 -6.12 33.49 -6.10
C LEU A 406 -6.27 32.16 -6.84
N ASP A 407 -7.16 31.31 -6.35
CA ASP A 407 -7.56 30.06 -6.98
C ASP A 407 -9.02 30.18 -7.44
N LEU A 408 -9.33 29.81 -8.68
CA LEU A 408 -10.67 29.82 -9.24
C LEU A 408 -10.88 28.62 -10.15
N GLY A 409 -12.11 28.16 -10.27
CA GLY A 409 -12.40 27.06 -11.15
C GLY A 409 -13.89 26.82 -11.36
N ALA A 410 -14.15 25.96 -12.33
CA ALA A 410 -15.50 25.48 -12.66
C ALA A 410 -15.45 23.98 -12.94
N GLN A 411 -16.48 23.29 -12.53
CA GLN A 411 -16.59 21.84 -12.70
C GLN A 411 -18.04 21.49 -13.07
N GLY A 412 -18.18 20.63 -14.09
CA GLY A 412 -19.45 20.02 -14.45
C GLY A 412 -19.37 18.50 -14.25
N TYR A 413 -20.40 17.91 -13.68
CA TYR A 413 -20.50 16.49 -13.42
C TYR A 413 -21.84 15.97 -13.90
N GLY A 414 -21.84 14.76 -14.47
CA GLY A 414 -23.06 14.04 -14.85
C GLY A 414 -22.95 12.58 -14.44
N LEU A 415 -24.05 12.02 -13.96
CA LEU A 415 -24.21 10.63 -13.57
C LEU A 415 -25.47 10.07 -14.19
N SER A 416 -25.39 8.86 -14.75
CA SER A 416 -26.55 8.05 -15.14
C SER A 416 -26.40 6.67 -14.51
N TYR A 417 -27.41 6.24 -13.81
CA TYR A 417 -27.51 4.94 -13.20
C TYR A 417 -28.79 4.24 -13.68
N ARG A 418 -28.64 3.01 -14.19
CA ARG A 418 -29.74 2.18 -14.65
C ARG A 418 -29.65 0.81 -14.04
N GLY A 419 -30.75 0.30 -13.56
CA GLY A 419 -30.81 -1.02 -12.98
C GLY A 419 -32.18 -1.68 -13.10
N SER A 420 -32.19 -2.96 -12.75
CA SER A 420 -33.42 -3.76 -12.73
C SER A 420 -33.56 -4.48 -11.40
N SER A 421 -34.82 -4.65 -10.95
CA SER A 421 -35.10 -5.46 -9.77
C SER A 421 -34.81 -6.95 -10.02
N PRO A 422 -34.66 -7.73 -8.95
CA PRO A 422 -34.34 -9.16 -9.04
C PRO A 422 -35.39 -9.97 -9.82
N ARG A 423 -36.64 -9.52 -9.84
CA ARG A 423 -37.73 -10.20 -10.56
C ARG A 423 -37.93 -9.65 -11.96
N GLY A 424 -37.19 -8.59 -12.36
CA GLY A 424 -37.31 -7.95 -13.65
C GLY A 424 -38.59 -7.10 -13.84
N ASP A 425 -39.35 -6.94 -12.78
CA ASP A 425 -40.64 -6.20 -12.78
C ASP A 425 -40.46 -4.70 -12.54
N LEU A 426 -39.30 -4.28 -12.00
CA LEU A 426 -38.93 -2.89 -11.76
C LEU A 426 -37.68 -2.52 -12.51
N HIS A 427 -37.76 -1.50 -13.33
CA HIS A 427 -36.61 -0.82 -13.91
C HIS A 427 -36.51 0.56 -13.27
N TYR A 428 -35.31 0.95 -12.89
CA TYR A 428 -35.05 2.27 -12.34
C TYR A 428 -33.93 2.96 -13.10
N GLU A 429 -34.12 4.24 -13.28
CA GLU A 429 -33.13 5.13 -13.89
C GLU A 429 -32.97 6.37 -13.01
N LEU A 430 -31.74 6.69 -12.68
CA LEU A 430 -31.37 7.90 -11.97
C LEU A 430 -30.39 8.68 -12.83
N SER A 431 -30.65 9.96 -13.00
CA SER A 431 -29.74 10.89 -13.66
C SER A 431 -29.54 12.07 -12.75
N GLU A 432 -28.30 12.42 -12.55
CA GLU A 432 -27.88 13.59 -11.78
C GLU A 432 -26.94 14.43 -12.63
N SER A 433 -27.09 15.74 -12.55
CA SER A 433 -26.09 16.66 -13.06
C SER A 433 -25.77 17.75 -12.04
N SER A 434 -24.54 18.19 -12.02
CA SER A 434 -24.15 19.33 -11.18
C SER A 434 -23.18 20.24 -11.91
N LEU A 435 -23.34 21.53 -11.70
CA LEU A 435 -22.42 22.56 -12.14
C LEU A 435 -21.95 23.33 -10.92
N ARG A 436 -20.66 23.51 -10.81
CA ARG A 436 -20.05 24.21 -9.69
C ARG A 436 -18.99 25.18 -10.15
N GLY A 437 -18.99 26.38 -9.54
CA GLY A 437 -17.91 27.34 -9.63
C GLY A 437 -17.36 27.67 -8.25
N TYR A 438 -16.06 27.98 -8.16
CA TYR A 438 -15.44 28.43 -6.93
C TYR A 438 -14.42 29.56 -7.18
N LEU A 439 -14.23 30.36 -6.14
CA LEU A 439 -13.19 31.39 -6.07
C LEU A 439 -12.64 31.37 -4.65
N GLU A 440 -11.33 31.35 -4.50
CA GLU A 440 -10.67 31.29 -3.22
C GLU A 440 -9.45 32.21 -3.20
N LEU A 441 -9.36 33.06 -2.20
CA LEU A 441 -8.21 33.92 -1.94
C LEU A 441 -7.47 33.38 -0.72
N SER A 442 -6.19 33.06 -0.86
CA SER A 442 -5.33 32.61 0.23
C SER A 442 -4.21 33.60 0.50
N TYR A 443 -3.91 33.81 1.78
CA TYR A 443 -2.80 34.63 2.29
C TYR A 443 -1.86 33.74 3.09
N ARG A 444 -0.58 33.80 2.83
CA ARG A 444 0.43 32.97 3.49
C ARG A 444 1.65 33.81 3.92
N THR A 445 1.90 33.82 5.21
CA THR A 445 3.16 34.25 5.82
C THR A 445 3.54 33.30 6.95
N ARG A 446 4.77 33.32 7.44
CA ARG A 446 5.14 32.57 8.64
C ARG A 446 4.92 33.43 9.86
N PRO A 447 4.18 33.00 10.89
CA PRO A 447 3.52 31.67 11.05
C PRO A 447 2.03 31.62 10.62
N PHE A 448 1.53 32.67 9.94
CA PHE A 448 0.09 32.84 9.69
C PHE A 448 -0.33 32.40 8.30
N PHE A 449 -1.47 31.70 8.23
CA PHE A 449 -2.15 31.31 7.01
C PHE A 449 -3.64 31.66 7.14
N ALA A 450 -4.20 32.31 6.13
CA ALA A 450 -5.63 32.59 6.05
C ALA A 450 -6.18 32.26 4.66
N ARG A 451 -7.42 31.83 4.59
CA ARG A 451 -8.09 31.46 3.35
C ARG A 451 -9.55 31.90 3.43
N LEU A 452 -10.01 32.54 2.35
CA LEU A 452 -11.40 32.91 2.16
C LEU A 452 -11.87 32.36 0.80
N GLY A 453 -12.93 31.59 0.78
CA GLY A 453 -13.46 30.97 -0.44
C GLY A 453 -14.96 31.14 -0.55
N LEU A 454 -15.43 31.24 -1.79
CA LEU A 454 -16.83 31.18 -2.18
C LEU A 454 -16.99 30.06 -3.19
N ALA A 455 -18.03 29.24 -3.01
CA ALA A 455 -18.40 28.23 -3.98
C ALA A 455 -19.91 28.30 -4.22
N LEU A 456 -20.31 28.16 -5.48
CA LEU A 456 -21.68 28.06 -5.91
C LEU A 456 -21.87 26.71 -6.59
N GLN A 457 -22.95 26.02 -6.25
CA GLN A 457 -23.30 24.73 -6.84
C GLN A 457 -24.77 24.71 -7.22
N ARG A 458 -25.04 24.16 -8.38
CA ARG A 458 -26.40 23.88 -8.87
C ARG A 458 -26.48 22.38 -9.20
N ASP A 459 -27.41 21.70 -8.61
CA ASP A 459 -27.70 20.29 -8.82
C ASP A 459 -29.06 20.14 -9.53
N GLU A 460 -29.14 19.21 -10.49
CA GLU A 460 -30.35 18.85 -11.24
C GLU A 460 -30.52 17.33 -11.25
#